data_f71a4eba73470f9a192d4776d59c6e32
#
_entry.id   f71a4eba73470f9a192d4776d59c6e32
#
_cell.length_a   1.000
_cell.length_b   1.000
_cell.length_c   1.000
_cell.angle_alpha   90.00
_cell.angle_beta   90.00
_cell.angle_gamma   90.00
#
_symmetry.space_group_name_H-M   'P 1'
#
loop_
_entity.id
_entity.type
_entity.pdbx_description
1 polymer ?
#
loop_
_entity_poly.entity_id
_entity_poly.type
_entity_poly.pdbx_seq_one_letter_code
_entity_poly.pdbx_strand_id
1 'polypeptide(L)'
;MRIGVETFTVHKRFPLTISRGTTSQTTNVWVRIEQEDIEGWGEASPFSIRKEAIDRDSPVRQSTEKLVEALQIVVPMLEAFRPWERQKIERVLVEAGIPSAAWAAIDLALHDWLGKRVGMPLWQLWGLDCRRIVPTSATVGINSPEGARQRVRDWLPLTGGSTLKVKLGAPEGIAADQEMLLAIRDEAPQAQLSVDANGGWSLDEAIGMCAWLATLGVKHVEQPLAVGNEELLPMLYERSPLPIFVDESCFTSSDIPALADRVHGINIKLMKSGGLTEAIRMVHTARACGLQVMFGCYSDSTLANTAASHLSPWADYIDLDSHLNLVDDPFMGATVQDGRLIPNNLPGLGVQHRASNP
;
A
#
# COMPACT_ATOMS: atom_id res chain seq x y z
N MET A 1 19.98 21.16 2.84
CA MET A 1 19.70 20.34 1.66
C MET A 1 18.84 21.11 0.68
N ARG A 2 18.90 20.80 -0.62
CA ARG A 2 17.93 21.32 -1.60
C ARG A 2 16.80 20.32 -1.75
N ILE A 3 15.57 20.80 -1.93
CA ILE A 3 14.40 19.93 -2.09
C ILE A 3 13.59 20.40 -3.32
N GLY A 4 13.46 19.52 -4.32
CA GLY A 4 12.60 19.70 -5.48
C GLY A 4 11.28 18.95 -5.30
N VAL A 5 10.18 19.52 -5.79
CA VAL A 5 8.82 18.93 -5.77
C VAL A 5 8.23 19.06 -7.16
N GLU A 6 7.84 17.95 -7.75
CA GLU A 6 7.24 17.92 -9.09
C GLU A 6 6.09 16.91 -9.14
N THR A 7 5.15 17.12 -10.05
CA THR A 7 4.05 16.18 -10.29
C THR A 7 4.31 15.36 -11.53
N PHE A 8 3.81 14.13 -11.53
CA PHE A 8 3.81 13.26 -12.70
C PHE A 8 2.52 12.45 -12.77
N THR A 9 2.00 12.27 -13.98
CA THR A 9 0.79 11.49 -14.21
C THR A 9 1.16 10.14 -14.79
N VAL A 10 0.56 9.09 -14.25
CA VAL A 10 0.71 7.71 -14.73
C VAL A 10 -0.64 7.12 -15.09
N HIS A 11 -0.66 6.30 -16.12
CA HIS A 11 -1.86 5.67 -16.66
C HIS A 11 -1.85 4.18 -16.40
N LYS A 12 -3.00 3.66 -16.00
CA LYS A 12 -3.18 2.22 -15.77
C LYS A 12 -3.43 1.49 -17.08
N ARG A 13 -2.74 0.39 -17.28
CA ARG A 13 -3.03 -0.58 -18.35
C ARG A 13 -4.46 -1.09 -18.24
N PHE A 14 -4.87 -1.35 -17.01
CA PHE A 14 -6.19 -1.85 -16.66
C PHE A 14 -6.82 -0.92 -15.62
N PRO A 15 -7.96 -0.25 -15.91
CA PRO A 15 -8.68 0.50 -14.89
C PRO A 15 -9.01 -0.37 -13.68
N LEU A 16 -8.86 0.17 -12.48
CA LEU A 16 -9.15 -0.52 -11.23
C LEU A 16 -10.44 0.00 -10.62
N THR A 17 -11.41 -0.89 -10.44
CA THR A 17 -12.68 -0.61 -9.76
C THR A 17 -12.67 -1.24 -8.37
N ILE A 18 -13.02 -0.44 -7.37
CA ILE A 18 -13.24 -0.84 -5.97
C ILE A 18 -14.63 -0.36 -5.54
N SER A 19 -15.08 -0.69 -4.33
CA SER A 19 -16.38 -0.26 -3.79
C SER A 19 -16.66 1.26 -3.88
N ARG A 20 -15.60 2.08 -4.01
CA ARG A 20 -15.67 3.56 -4.03
C ARG A 20 -15.54 4.19 -5.42
N GLY A 21 -15.36 3.43 -6.47
CA GLY A 21 -15.23 3.94 -7.84
C GLY A 21 -14.10 3.34 -8.66
N THR A 22 -13.91 3.87 -9.87
CA THR A 22 -12.93 3.39 -10.85
C THR A 22 -11.83 4.43 -11.07
N THR A 23 -10.59 3.99 -11.13
CA THR A 23 -9.41 4.81 -11.39
C THR A 23 -8.64 4.28 -12.59
N SER A 24 -8.40 5.11 -13.61
CA SER A 24 -7.63 4.79 -14.83
C SER A 24 -6.28 5.51 -14.91
N GLN A 25 -6.11 6.60 -14.17
CA GLN A 25 -4.87 7.37 -14.09
C GLN A 25 -4.71 7.99 -12.70
N THR A 26 -3.50 8.37 -12.34
CA THR A 26 -3.21 9.08 -11.08
C THR A 26 -2.10 10.08 -11.32
N THR A 27 -2.24 11.28 -10.74
CA THR A 27 -1.17 12.28 -10.69
C THR A 27 -0.53 12.23 -9.32
N ASN A 28 0.69 11.69 -9.26
CA ASN A 28 1.49 11.56 -8.05
C ASN A 28 2.47 12.74 -7.94
N VAL A 29 3.10 12.88 -6.81
CA VAL A 29 4.12 13.89 -6.54
C VAL A 29 5.42 13.19 -6.18
N TRP A 30 6.53 13.54 -6.79
CA TRP A 30 7.83 13.15 -6.28
C TRP A 30 8.50 14.29 -5.50
N VAL A 31 9.32 13.88 -4.55
CA VAL A 31 10.24 14.75 -3.82
C VAL A 31 11.65 14.28 -4.12
N ARG A 32 12.52 15.22 -4.51
CA ARG A 32 13.93 15.00 -4.72
C ARG A 32 14.72 15.82 -3.72
N ILE A 33 15.51 15.16 -2.88
CA ILE A 33 16.42 15.78 -1.92
C ILE A 33 17.83 15.69 -2.48
N GLU A 34 18.57 16.79 -2.46
CA GLU A 34 19.95 16.86 -2.91
C GLU A 34 20.84 17.45 -1.81
N GLN A 35 21.89 16.73 -1.48
CA GLN A 35 22.92 17.12 -0.52
C GLN A 35 24.21 16.33 -0.80
N GLU A 36 25.39 17.01 -0.82
CA GLU A 36 26.70 16.39 -1.03
C GLU A 36 26.79 15.60 -2.36
N ASP A 37 26.22 16.13 -3.44
CA ASP A 37 26.13 15.50 -4.76
C ASP A 37 25.37 14.14 -4.77
N ILE A 38 24.61 13.88 -3.74
CA ILE A 38 23.74 12.70 -3.62
C ILE A 38 22.28 13.12 -3.72
N GLU A 39 21.53 12.45 -4.57
CA GLU A 39 20.07 12.62 -4.71
C GLU A 39 19.33 11.51 -4.00
N GLY A 40 18.31 11.88 -3.23
CA GLY A 40 17.33 10.97 -2.65
C GLY A 40 15.95 11.21 -3.26
N TRP A 41 15.22 10.16 -3.60
CA TRP A 41 13.92 10.21 -4.25
C TRP A 41 12.81 9.68 -3.35
N GLY A 42 11.66 10.33 -3.35
CA GLY A 42 10.47 9.88 -2.65
C GLY A 42 9.20 10.25 -3.41
N GLU A 43 8.11 9.56 -3.12
CA GLU A 43 6.83 9.69 -3.80
C GLU A 43 5.69 9.88 -2.82
N ALA A 44 4.73 10.73 -3.18
CA ALA A 44 3.42 10.84 -2.58
C ALA A 44 2.34 10.50 -3.61
N SER A 45 1.54 9.48 -3.34
CA SER A 45 0.36 9.13 -4.12
C SER A 45 -0.90 9.64 -3.43
N PRO A 46 -1.83 10.30 -4.16
CA PRO A 46 -3.09 10.74 -3.59
C PRO A 46 -3.97 9.53 -3.25
N PHE A 47 -4.74 9.65 -2.17
CA PHE A 47 -5.72 8.63 -1.78
C PHE A 47 -6.93 9.23 -1.07
N SER A 48 -8.00 8.45 -0.95
CA SER A 48 -9.19 8.82 -0.19
C SER A 48 -9.72 7.66 0.63
N ILE A 49 -10.21 7.97 1.83
CA ILE A 49 -10.86 7.01 2.72
C ILE A 49 -12.25 7.56 3.07
N ARG A 50 -13.26 6.70 2.99
CA ARG A 50 -14.63 7.03 3.39
C ARG A 50 -14.81 6.70 4.87
N LYS A 51 -15.31 7.66 5.66
CA LYS A 51 -15.78 7.45 7.03
C LYS A 51 -17.31 7.45 7.02
N GLU A 52 -17.94 6.37 7.46
CA GLU A 52 -19.41 6.29 7.49
C GLU A 52 -20.04 6.99 8.70
N ALA A 53 -19.34 7.03 9.84
CA ALA A 53 -19.98 7.35 11.12
C ALA A 53 -20.12 8.84 11.42
N ILE A 54 -19.38 9.75 10.79
CA ILE A 54 -19.33 11.15 11.23
C ILE A 54 -19.68 12.16 10.12
N ASP A 55 -19.37 11.87 8.87
CA ASP A 55 -19.67 12.79 7.76
C ASP A 55 -19.56 12.07 6.42
N ARG A 56 -20.69 11.65 5.87
CA ARG A 56 -20.75 11.02 4.53
C ARG A 56 -20.21 11.94 3.43
N ASP A 57 -20.15 13.23 3.69
CA ASP A 57 -19.77 14.27 2.73
C ASP A 57 -18.30 14.70 2.85
N SER A 58 -17.55 14.23 3.87
CA SER A 58 -16.14 14.60 4.08
C SER A 58 -15.22 13.37 4.18
N PRO A 59 -14.91 12.70 3.05
CA PRO A 59 -13.88 11.67 3.04
C PRO A 59 -12.52 12.30 3.40
N VAL A 60 -11.69 11.58 4.17
CA VAL A 60 -10.27 11.95 4.28
C VAL A 60 -9.66 11.83 2.89
N ARG A 61 -9.51 12.97 2.23
CA ARG A 61 -8.98 13.04 0.86
C ARG A 61 -7.64 13.77 0.87
N GLN A 62 -6.60 13.07 0.47
CA GLN A 62 -5.30 13.64 0.17
C GLN A 62 -5.15 13.73 -1.35
N SER A 63 -5.66 14.82 -1.94
CA SER A 63 -5.54 15.05 -3.38
C SER A 63 -4.15 15.56 -3.75
N THR A 64 -3.76 15.43 -5.01
CA THR A 64 -2.47 15.90 -5.53
C THR A 64 -2.24 17.38 -5.20
N GLU A 65 -3.25 18.22 -5.34
CA GLU A 65 -3.17 19.66 -5.06
C GLU A 65 -2.84 19.90 -3.58
N LYS A 66 -3.52 19.20 -2.66
CA LYS A 66 -3.25 19.28 -1.21
C LYS A 66 -1.85 18.80 -0.85
N LEU A 67 -1.36 17.75 -1.54
CA LEU A 67 0.00 17.24 -1.33
C LEU A 67 1.05 18.25 -1.79
N VAL A 68 0.86 18.85 -2.98
CA VAL A 68 1.76 19.88 -3.51
C VAL A 68 1.77 21.12 -2.60
N GLU A 69 0.58 21.62 -2.19
CA GLU A 69 0.45 22.77 -1.29
C GLU A 69 1.18 22.51 0.04
N ALA A 70 0.95 21.37 0.67
CA ALA A 70 1.60 21.00 1.93
C ALA A 70 3.14 20.91 1.79
N LEU A 71 3.63 20.33 0.70
CA LEU A 71 5.06 20.25 0.42
C LEU A 71 5.66 21.64 0.16
N GLN A 72 4.98 22.52 -0.59
CA GLN A 72 5.44 23.88 -0.84
C GLN A 72 5.56 24.71 0.46
N ILE A 73 4.69 24.46 1.43
CA ILE A 73 4.75 25.13 2.75
C ILE A 73 5.93 24.62 3.57
N VAL A 74 6.17 23.31 3.61
CA VAL A 74 7.15 22.72 4.53
C VAL A 74 8.57 22.69 3.97
N VAL A 75 8.75 22.58 2.65
CA VAL A 75 10.06 22.47 2.00
C VAL A 75 11.03 23.59 2.43
N PRO A 76 10.67 24.89 2.42
CA PRO A 76 11.59 25.94 2.84
C PRO A 76 12.07 25.80 4.30
N MET A 77 11.23 25.22 5.17
CA MET A 77 11.58 24.96 6.58
C MET A 77 12.59 23.82 6.69
N LEU A 78 12.49 22.82 5.79
CA LEU A 78 13.35 21.63 5.81
C LEU A 78 14.73 21.87 5.19
N GLU A 79 14.89 22.81 4.29
CA GLU A 79 16.17 23.11 3.63
C GLU A 79 17.27 23.56 4.60
N ALA A 80 16.89 24.07 5.79
CA ALA A 80 17.82 24.41 6.86
C ALA A 80 18.47 23.19 7.53
N PHE A 81 17.92 22.00 7.35
CA PHE A 81 18.42 20.76 7.96
C PHE A 81 19.28 19.96 6.99
N ARG A 82 20.00 18.99 7.56
CA ARG A 82 20.70 17.96 6.81
C ARG A 82 19.87 16.66 6.77
N PRO A 83 19.97 15.82 5.72
CA PRO A 83 19.11 14.65 5.57
C PRO A 83 19.17 13.65 6.74
N TRP A 84 20.26 13.58 7.49
CA TRP A 84 20.40 12.70 8.67
C TRP A 84 19.77 13.26 9.95
N GLU A 85 19.34 14.53 9.98
CA GLU A 85 18.70 15.15 11.15
C GLU A 85 17.21 14.79 11.24
N ARG A 86 16.89 13.53 10.97
CA ARG A 86 15.50 13.04 10.79
C ARG A 86 14.57 13.38 11.95
N GLN A 87 15.01 13.27 13.20
CA GLN A 87 14.16 13.63 14.34
C GLN A 87 13.77 15.12 14.38
N LYS A 88 14.66 16.01 13.90
CA LYS A 88 14.34 17.43 13.79
C LYS A 88 13.37 17.69 12.65
N ILE A 89 13.60 17.03 11.51
CA ILE A 89 12.69 17.07 10.35
C ILE A 89 11.31 16.56 10.75
N GLU A 90 11.23 15.38 11.38
CA GLU A 90 9.98 14.78 11.88
C GLU A 90 9.20 15.78 12.76
N ARG A 91 9.86 16.49 13.67
CA ARG A 91 9.23 17.51 14.51
C ARG A 91 8.60 18.64 13.69
N VAL A 92 9.30 19.13 12.67
CA VAL A 92 8.77 20.16 11.76
C VAL A 92 7.54 19.64 11.02
N LEU A 93 7.58 18.39 10.53
CA LEU A 93 6.45 17.80 9.82
C LEU A 93 5.22 17.62 10.71
N VAL A 94 5.42 17.22 11.99
CA VAL A 94 4.35 17.13 12.99
C VAL A 94 3.75 18.52 13.27
N GLU A 95 4.58 19.51 13.55
CA GLU A 95 4.14 20.89 13.85
C GLU A 95 3.42 21.54 12.67
N ALA A 96 3.83 21.22 11.45
CA ALA A 96 3.18 21.70 10.23
C ALA A 96 1.87 20.95 9.89
N GLY A 97 1.61 19.80 10.50
CA GLY A 97 0.38 19.02 10.30
C GLY A 97 0.17 18.56 8.86
N ILE A 98 1.25 18.22 8.15
CA ILE A 98 1.14 17.87 6.73
C ILE A 98 0.48 16.51 6.51
N PRO A 99 -0.18 16.29 5.34
CA PRO A 99 -0.76 15.01 4.96
C PRO A 99 0.26 13.86 5.01
N SER A 100 -0.18 12.66 5.42
CA SER A 100 0.70 11.50 5.56
C SER A 100 1.41 11.10 4.26
N ALA A 101 0.77 11.22 3.10
CA ALA A 101 1.42 10.94 1.83
C ALA A 101 2.52 11.96 1.49
N ALA A 102 2.33 13.25 1.82
CA ALA A 102 3.39 14.25 1.67
C ALA A 102 4.57 13.96 2.61
N TRP A 103 4.28 13.51 3.83
CA TRP A 103 5.30 13.04 4.76
C TRP A 103 6.05 11.84 4.19
N ALA A 104 5.33 10.84 3.64
CA ALA A 104 5.93 9.66 3.03
C ALA A 104 6.96 10.04 1.95
N ALA A 105 6.63 10.99 1.06
CA ALA A 105 7.57 11.43 0.03
C ALA A 105 8.87 11.97 0.61
N ILE A 106 8.80 12.78 1.66
CA ILE A 106 9.99 13.32 2.35
C ILE A 106 10.77 12.19 3.02
N ASP A 107 10.09 11.31 3.77
CA ASP A 107 10.72 10.22 4.51
C ASP A 107 11.41 9.21 3.57
N LEU A 108 10.77 8.85 2.46
CA LEU A 108 11.38 7.99 1.44
C LEU A 108 12.65 8.61 0.85
N ALA A 109 12.59 9.91 0.49
CA ALA A 109 13.73 10.62 -0.07
C ALA A 109 14.90 10.72 0.92
N LEU A 110 14.63 10.92 2.21
CA LEU A 110 15.65 10.92 3.26
C LEU A 110 16.31 9.55 3.44
N HIS A 111 15.53 8.47 3.36
CA HIS A 111 16.06 7.10 3.44
C HIS A 111 16.87 6.73 2.20
N ASP A 112 16.39 7.10 1.01
CA ASP A 112 17.11 6.88 -0.24
C ASP A 112 18.48 7.59 -0.21
N TRP A 113 18.46 8.87 0.17
CA TRP A 113 19.69 9.65 0.35
C TRP A 113 20.66 8.98 1.34
N LEU A 114 20.15 8.54 2.50
CA LEU A 114 20.98 7.90 3.52
C LEU A 114 21.60 6.60 3.01
N GLY A 115 20.83 5.72 2.38
CA GLY A 115 21.32 4.47 1.83
C GLY A 115 22.39 4.70 0.76
N LYS A 116 22.21 5.69 -0.13
CA LYS A 116 23.20 6.11 -1.11
C LYS A 116 24.45 6.67 -0.47
N ARG A 117 24.31 7.48 0.58
CA ARG A 117 25.42 8.07 1.33
C ARG A 117 26.31 7.03 2.00
N VAL A 118 25.74 5.94 2.49
CA VAL A 118 26.48 4.81 3.10
C VAL A 118 26.84 3.69 2.12
N GLY A 119 26.37 3.77 0.87
CA GLY A 119 26.68 2.80 -0.18
C GLY A 119 25.96 1.46 -0.03
N MET A 120 24.79 1.43 0.62
CA MET A 120 24.04 0.18 0.90
C MET A 120 22.57 0.30 0.50
N PRO A 121 21.93 -0.78 -0.04
CA PRO A 121 20.49 -0.85 -0.18
C PRO A 121 19.82 -0.89 1.20
N LEU A 122 18.60 -0.35 1.30
CA LEU A 122 17.94 -0.18 2.62
C LEU A 122 17.66 -1.52 3.31
N TRP A 123 17.25 -2.56 2.58
CA TRP A 123 17.03 -3.88 3.17
C TRP A 123 18.28 -4.43 3.87
N GLN A 124 19.46 -4.20 3.29
CA GLN A 124 20.73 -4.62 3.86
C GLN A 124 21.12 -3.73 5.05
N LEU A 125 20.87 -2.41 4.97
CA LEU A 125 21.10 -1.48 6.07
C LEU A 125 20.28 -1.86 7.32
N TRP A 126 19.09 -2.44 7.13
CA TRP A 126 18.24 -2.94 8.22
C TRP A 126 18.49 -4.41 8.58
N GLY A 127 19.47 -5.07 7.96
CA GLY A 127 19.84 -6.48 8.25
C GLY A 127 18.77 -7.49 7.82
N LEU A 128 17.98 -7.18 6.79
CA LEU A 128 16.89 -8.03 6.33
C LEU A 128 17.36 -9.08 5.32
N ASP A 129 16.65 -10.19 5.24
CA ASP A 129 16.92 -11.27 4.29
C ASP A 129 15.84 -11.32 3.21
N CYS A 130 16.16 -10.84 2.00
CA CYS A 130 15.23 -10.80 0.86
C CYS A 130 14.72 -12.20 0.42
N ARG A 131 15.39 -13.30 0.83
CA ARG A 131 14.88 -14.65 0.58
C ARG A 131 13.58 -14.97 1.33
N ARG A 132 13.25 -14.18 2.36
CA ARG A 132 12.00 -14.27 3.12
C ARG A 132 10.82 -13.55 2.47
N ILE A 133 11.05 -12.78 1.41
CA ILE A 133 9.97 -12.09 0.70
C ILE A 133 8.97 -13.12 0.17
N VAL A 134 7.71 -12.96 0.54
CA VAL A 134 6.61 -13.80 0.04
C VAL A 134 6.09 -13.26 -1.31
N PRO A 135 5.36 -14.07 -2.10
CA PRO A 135 4.79 -13.59 -3.36
C PRO A 135 3.86 -12.39 -3.15
N THR A 136 3.92 -11.41 -4.07
CA THR A 136 2.96 -10.32 -4.14
C THR A 136 1.68 -10.80 -4.83
N SER A 137 0.53 -10.31 -4.37
CA SER A 137 -0.72 -10.55 -5.07
C SER A 137 -0.85 -9.66 -6.31
N ALA A 138 -1.65 -10.12 -7.27
CA ALA A 138 -2.15 -9.30 -8.37
C ALA A 138 -3.61 -8.95 -8.11
N THR A 139 -3.96 -7.67 -8.22
CA THR A 139 -5.28 -7.17 -7.84
C THR A 139 -6.29 -7.29 -8.98
N VAL A 140 -7.35 -8.05 -8.73
CA VAL A 140 -8.55 -8.09 -9.59
C VAL A 140 -9.60 -7.17 -8.99
N GLY A 141 -9.87 -6.05 -9.67
CA GLY A 141 -10.92 -5.10 -9.29
C GLY A 141 -12.32 -5.65 -9.49
N ILE A 142 -13.32 -5.00 -8.88
CA ILE A 142 -14.75 -5.32 -9.08
C ILE A 142 -15.07 -5.29 -10.57
N ASN A 143 -15.70 -6.37 -11.07
CA ASN A 143 -15.97 -6.56 -12.48
C ASN A 143 -17.13 -7.56 -12.67
N SER A 144 -17.64 -7.68 -13.92
CA SER A 144 -18.48 -8.83 -14.29
C SER A 144 -17.68 -10.13 -14.19
N PRO A 145 -18.33 -11.29 -14.04
CA PRO A 145 -17.64 -12.59 -14.00
C PRO A 145 -16.67 -12.80 -15.17
N GLU A 146 -17.08 -12.48 -16.40
CA GLU A 146 -16.21 -12.61 -17.58
C GLU A 146 -15.09 -11.58 -17.61
N GLY A 147 -15.35 -10.33 -17.20
CA GLY A 147 -14.31 -9.31 -17.05
C GLY A 147 -13.25 -9.69 -16.02
N ALA A 148 -13.66 -10.35 -14.93
CA ALA A 148 -12.77 -10.87 -13.92
C ALA A 148 -11.90 -12.03 -14.43
N ARG A 149 -12.47 -13.00 -15.18
CA ARG A 149 -11.72 -14.06 -15.87
C ARG A 149 -10.65 -13.47 -16.78
N GLN A 150 -11.05 -12.50 -17.63
CA GLN A 150 -10.11 -11.83 -18.52
C GLN A 150 -8.98 -11.14 -17.73
N ARG A 151 -9.31 -10.48 -16.63
CA ARG A 151 -8.30 -9.83 -15.78
C ARG A 151 -7.30 -10.82 -15.18
N VAL A 152 -7.75 -11.99 -14.75
CA VAL A 152 -6.87 -13.07 -14.30
C VAL A 152 -5.89 -13.49 -15.41
N ARG A 153 -6.40 -13.69 -16.63
CA ARG A 153 -5.56 -14.04 -17.80
C ARG A 153 -4.53 -12.97 -18.12
N ASP A 154 -4.90 -11.69 -17.95
CA ASP A 154 -4.01 -10.54 -18.20
C ASP A 154 -2.89 -10.44 -17.15
N TRP A 155 -3.21 -10.75 -15.88
CA TRP A 155 -2.28 -10.60 -14.77
C TRP A 155 -1.25 -11.73 -14.66
N LEU A 156 -1.64 -12.97 -14.87
CA LEU A 156 -0.76 -14.13 -14.67
C LEU A 156 0.57 -14.04 -15.45
N PRO A 157 0.59 -13.60 -16.72
CA PRO A 157 1.87 -13.41 -17.44
C PRO A 157 2.73 -12.28 -16.91
N LEU A 158 2.14 -11.23 -16.31
CA LEU A 158 2.86 -10.05 -15.82
C LEU A 158 3.51 -10.30 -14.45
N THR A 159 2.86 -11.09 -13.62
CA THR A 159 3.33 -11.34 -12.25
C THR A 159 4.14 -12.63 -12.12
N GLY A 160 3.95 -13.58 -13.04
CA GLY A 160 4.55 -14.92 -12.94
C GLY A 160 4.16 -15.66 -11.66
N GLY A 161 3.15 -15.12 -10.95
CA GLY A 161 2.71 -15.60 -9.65
C GLY A 161 1.32 -16.22 -9.68
N SER A 162 0.99 -16.91 -8.59
CA SER A 162 -0.31 -17.58 -8.40
C SER A 162 -1.10 -16.98 -7.23
N THR A 163 -0.81 -15.75 -6.84
CA THR A 163 -1.49 -15.06 -5.73
C THR A 163 -2.34 -13.92 -6.29
N LEU A 164 -3.63 -13.93 -5.97
CA LEU A 164 -4.58 -12.93 -6.42
C LEU A 164 -5.27 -12.28 -5.21
N LYS A 165 -5.42 -10.96 -5.25
CA LYS A 165 -6.27 -10.19 -4.35
C LYS A 165 -7.51 -9.75 -5.09
N VAL A 166 -8.69 -10.11 -4.58
CA VAL A 166 -9.97 -9.82 -5.23
C VAL A 166 -10.70 -8.73 -4.48
N LYS A 167 -11.00 -7.62 -5.17
CA LYS A 167 -11.83 -6.54 -4.62
C LYS A 167 -13.27 -6.95 -4.64
N LEU A 168 -13.91 -6.90 -3.47
CA LEU A 168 -15.32 -7.19 -3.24
C LEU A 168 -16.01 -5.95 -2.63
N GLY A 169 -17.28 -6.09 -2.19
CA GLY A 169 -18.09 -4.98 -1.75
C GLY A 169 -18.70 -4.23 -2.94
N ALA A 170 -19.09 -4.96 -3.97
CA ALA A 170 -19.74 -4.41 -5.15
C ALA A 170 -21.05 -3.70 -4.78
N PRO A 171 -21.39 -2.55 -5.40
CA PRO A 171 -22.68 -1.88 -5.18
C PRO A 171 -23.89 -2.76 -5.50
N GLU A 172 -23.72 -3.76 -6.37
CA GLU A 172 -24.70 -4.75 -6.75
C GLU A 172 -24.98 -5.80 -5.66
N GLY A 173 -24.15 -5.82 -4.61
CA GLY A 173 -24.31 -6.63 -3.41
C GLY A 173 -23.61 -7.99 -3.46
N ILE A 174 -23.82 -8.76 -2.39
CA ILE A 174 -23.11 -10.02 -2.10
C ILE A 174 -23.21 -11.05 -3.24
N ALA A 175 -24.35 -11.16 -3.91
CA ALA A 175 -24.51 -12.13 -5.00
C ALA A 175 -23.55 -11.84 -6.17
N ALA A 176 -23.37 -10.57 -6.52
CA ALA A 176 -22.41 -10.17 -7.57
C ALA A 176 -20.97 -10.46 -7.16
N ASP A 177 -20.61 -10.19 -5.89
CA ASP A 177 -19.30 -10.54 -5.34
C ASP A 177 -19.03 -12.06 -5.45
N GLN A 178 -20.02 -12.88 -5.10
CA GLN A 178 -19.92 -14.34 -5.14
C GLN A 178 -19.76 -14.87 -6.57
N GLU A 179 -20.58 -14.38 -7.51
CA GLU A 179 -20.49 -14.78 -8.92
C GLU A 179 -19.13 -14.46 -9.53
N MET A 180 -18.61 -13.26 -9.24
CA MET A 180 -17.30 -12.84 -9.71
C MET A 180 -16.17 -13.70 -9.11
N LEU A 181 -16.20 -13.97 -7.81
CA LEU A 181 -15.17 -14.78 -7.15
C LEU A 181 -15.17 -16.23 -7.65
N LEU A 182 -16.34 -16.83 -7.86
CA LEU A 182 -16.46 -18.17 -8.46
C LEU A 182 -15.85 -18.21 -9.86
N ALA A 183 -16.07 -17.18 -10.67
CA ALA A 183 -15.47 -17.06 -11.98
C ALA A 183 -13.94 -16.98 -11.93
N ILE A 184 -13.38 -16.23 -10.95
CA ILE A 184 -11.93 -16.15 -10.72
C ILE A 184 -11.38 -17.50 -10.26
N ARG A 185 -12.06 -18.19 -9.33
CA ARG A 185 -11.65 -19.50 -8.83
C ARG A 185 -11.63 -20.56 -9.92
N ASP A 186 -12.63 -20.52 -10.82
CA ASP A 186 -12.72 -21.42 -11.98
C ASP A 186 -11.59 -21.16 -13.00
N GLU A 187 -11.27 -19.88 -13.27
CA GLU A 187 -10.19 -19.49 -14.19
C GLU A 187 -8.79 -19.81 -13.62
N ALA A 188 -8.60 -19.67 -12.31
CA ALA A 188 -7.32 -19.91 -11.62
C ALA A 188 -7.51 -20.84 -10.41
N PRO A 189 -7.79 -22.14 -10.63
CA PRO A 189 -8.17 -23.07 -9.55
C PRO A 189 -7.06 -23.29 -8.51
N GLN A 190 -5.80 -23.09 -8.86
CA GLN A 190 -4.65 -23.27 -7.96
C GLN A 190 -4.17 -21.95 -7.35
N ALA A 191 -4.75 -20.81 -7.72
CA ALA A 191 -4.31 -19.52 -7.18
C ALA A 191 -4.64 -19.40 -5.69
N GLN A 192 -3.70 -18.82 -4.94
CA GLN A 192 -3.99 -18.36 -3.58
C GLN A 192 -4.82 -17.08 -3.67
N LEU A 193 -5.99 -17.10 -3.06
CA LEU A 193 -6.90 -15.94 -3.06
C LEU A 193 -6.90 -15.27 -1.68
N SER A 194 -6.86 -13.95 -1.69
CA SER A 194 -7.28 -13.08 -0.61
C SER A 194 -8.35 -12.13 -1.12
N VAL A 195 -9.15 -11.57 -0.24
CA VAL A 195 -10.20 -10.63 -0.63
C VAL A 195 -10.09 -9.33 0.18
N ASP A 196 -10.53 -8.24 -0.44
CA ASP A 196 -10.60 -6.92 0.18
C ASP A 196 -11.96 -6.32 -0.14
N ALA A 197 -12.78 -6.13 0.90
CA ALA A 197 -14.11 -5.56 0.78
C ALA A 197 -14.12 -4.02 0.83
N ASN A 198 -12.99 -3.38 1.14
CA ASN A 198 -12.83 -1.93 1.29
C ASN A 198 -13.96 -1.27 2.12
N GLY A 199 -14.39 -1.94 3.19
CA GLY A 199 -15.47 -1.49 4.08
C GLY A 199 -16.87 -1.63 3.49
N GLY A 200 -17.04 -2.47 2.49
CA GLY A 200 -18.30 -2.57 1.74
C GLY A 200 -19.38 -3.44 2.38
N TRP A 201 -19.10 -4.13 3.49
CA TRP A 201 -20.05 -5.06 4.10
C TRP A 201 -20.57 -4.57 5.46
N SER A 202 -21.84 -4.91 5.76
CA SER A 202 -22.38 -4.91 7.12
C SER A 202 -21.77 -6.05 7.93
N LEU A 203 -21.98 -6.05 9.26
CA LEU A 203 -21.48 -7.12 10.11
C LEU A 203 -22.04 -8.50 9.73
N ASP A 204 -23.34 -8.60 9.47
CA ASP A 204 -23.99 -9.88 9.12
C ASP A 204 -23.51 -10.39 7.75
N GLU A 205 -23.35 -9.50 6.78
CA GLU A 205 -22.75 -9.82 5.47
C GLU A 205 -21.31 -10.29 5.63
N ALA A 206 -20.50 -9.58 6.43
CA ALA A 206 -19.11 -9.94 6.69
C ALA A 206 -18.98 -11.34 7.31
N ILE A 207 -19.81 -11.67 8.30
CA ILE A 207 -19.83 -13.00 8.94
C ILE A 207 -20.21 -14.07 7.89
N GLY A 208 -21.28 -13.84 7.15
CA GLY A 208 -21.74 -14.76 6.11
C GLY A 208 -20.71 -14.98 4.99
N MET A 209 -20.09 -13.88 4.54
CA MET A 209 -19.06 -13.93 3.50
C MET A 209 -17.79 -14.62 4.00
N CYS A 210 -17.30 -14.34 5.21
CA CYS A 210 -16.15 -15.03 5.75
C CYS A 210 -16.36 -16.55 5.83
N ALA A 211 -17.54 -17.00 6.25
CA ALA A 211 -17.89 -18.44 6.28
C ALA A 211 -17.90 -19.05 4.85
N TRP A 212 -18.48 -18.37 3.90
CA TRP A 212 -18.54 -18.83 2.51
C TRP A 212 -17.15 -18.83 1.85
N LEU A 213 -16.35 -17.75 2.00
CA LEU A 213 -15.00 -17.60 1.47
C LEU A 213 -14.04 -18.68 1.99
N ALA A 214 -14.21 -19.10 3.24
CA ALA A 214 -13.44 -20.20 3.83
C ALA A 214 -13.64 -21.51 3.07
N THR A 215 -14.86 -21.79 2.56
CA THR A 215 -15.14 -23.00 1.76
C THR A 215 -14.41 -22.99 0.42
N LEU A 216 -14.01 -21.82 -0.07
CA LEU A 216 -13.25 -21.62 -1.31
C LEU A 216 -11.72 -21.55 -1.09
N GLY A 217 -11.25 -21.71 0.15
CA GLY A 217 -9.83 -21.69 0.48
C GLY A 217 -9.18 -20.30 0.41
N VAL A 218 -9.97 -19.22 0.57
CA VAL A 218 -9.46 -17.85 0.71
C VAL A 218 -8.59 -17.76 1.96
N LYS A 219 -7.50 -17.01 1.91
CA LYS A 219 -6.49 -16.95 2.97
C LYS A 219 -6.83 -15.97 4.08
N HIS A 220 -7.33 -14.79 3.73
CA HIS A 220 -7.76 -13.75 4.66
C HIS A 220 -8.74 -12.78 4.00
N VAL A 221 -9.41 -12.01 4.83
CA VAL A 221 -10.32 -10.93 4.43
C VAL A 221 -9.76 -9.60 4.93
N GLU A 222 -9.60 -8.63 4.03
CA GLU A 222 -9.14 -7.29 4.32
C GLU A 222 -10.33 -6.33 4.38
N GLN A 223 -10.32 -5.44 5.38
CA GLN A 223 -11.25 -4.35 5.65
C GLN A 223 -12.72 -4.71 5.33
N PRO A 224 -13.30 -5.70 6.04
CA PRO A 224 -14.70 -6.09 5.79
C PRO A 224 -15.69 -5.00 6.14
N LEU A 225 -15.46 -4.29 7.27
CA LEU A 225 -16.36 -3.27 7.82
C LEU A 225 -15.84 -1.86 7.50
N ALA A 226 -16.76 -0.92 7.31
CA ALA A 226 -16.43 0.48 7.09
C ALA A 226 -15.70 1.09 8.30
N VAL A 227 -14.84 2.07 8.05
CA VAL A 227 -14.18 2.87 9.09
C VAL A 227 -15.23 3.60 9.92
N GLY A 228 -15.09 3.50 11.24
CA GLY A 228 -16.05 4.01 12.23
C GLY A 228 -16.94 2.92 12.82
N ASN A 229 -16.81 1.67 12.36
CA ASN A 229 -17.50 0.49 12.89
C ASN A 229 -16.54 -0.49 13.59
N GLU A 230 -15.40 0.01 14.09
CA GLU A 230 -14.36 -0.81 14.74
C GLU A 230 -14.85 -1.48 16.03
N GLU A 231 -15.91 -0.98 16.65
CA GLU A 231 -16.56 -1.59 17.81
C GLU A 231 -17.22 -2.94 17.49
N LEU A 232 -17.50 -3.20 16.20
CA LEU A 232 -18.05 -4.48 15.72
C LEU A 232 -16.98 -5.53 15.40
N LEU A 233 -15.72 -5.13 15.31
CA LEU A 233 -14.60 -6.04 14.99
C LEU A 233 -14.46 -7.21 15.96
N PRO A 234 -14.63 -7.07 17.29
CA PRO A 234 -14.56 -8.22 18.22
C PRO A 234 -15.57 -9.30 17.88
N MET A 235 -16.78 -8.91 17.51
CA MET A 235 -17.86 -9.86 17.16
C MET A 235 -17.55 -10.58 15.83
N LEU A 236 -16.98 -9.87 14.85
CA LEU A 236 -16.53 -10.47 13.60
C LEU A 236 -15.32 -11.39 13.84
N TYR A 237 -14.36 -10.97 14.67
CA TYR A 237 -13.17 -11.75 15.02
C TYR A 237 -13.53 -13.12 15.60
N GLU A 238 -14.48 -13.17 16.54
CA GLU A 238 -14.95 -14.42 17.16
C GLU A 238 -15.69 -15.35 16.20
N ARG A 239 -16.36 -14.80 15.17
CA ARG A 239 -17.24 -15.57 14.28
C ARG A 239 -16.60 -15.91 12.92
N SER A 240 -15.54 -15.22 12.55
CA SER A 240 -14.89 -15.44 11.27
C SER A 240 -13.99 -16.67 11.30
N PRO A 241 -14.18 -17.65 10.39
CA PRO A 241 -13.23 -18.76 10.22
C PRO A 241 -11.95 -18.34 9.47
N LEU A 242 -11.89 -17.11 8.96
CA LEU A 242 -10.76 -16.56 8.23
C LEU A 242 -10.08 -15.44 9.01
N PRO A 243 -8.76 -15.27 8.88
CA PRO A 243 -8.07 -14.11 9.41
C PRO A 243 -8.65 -12.80 8.85
N ILE A 244 -8.87 -11.82 9.74
CA ILE A 244 -9.34 -10.48 9.41
C ILE A 244 -8.14 -9.52 9.47
N PHE A 245 -7.95 -8.77 8.40
CA PHE A 245 -6.96 -7.68 8.30
C PHE A 245 -7.67 -6.34 8.19
N VAL A 246 -7.09 -5.30 8.76
CA VAL A 246 -7.57 -3.93 8.58
C VAL A 246 -6.57 -3.11 7.79
N ASP A 247 -7.09 -2.26 6.91
CA ASP A 247 -6.36 -1.28 6.11
C ASP A 247 -6.73 0.14 6.55
N GLU A 248 -7.92 0.57 6.21
CA GLU A 248 -8.39 1.92 6.45
C GLU A 248 -8.63 2.23 7.94
N SER A 249 -8.73 1.21 8.78
CA SER A 249 -8.87 1.35 10.24
C SER A 249 -7.54 1.39 11.00
N CYS A 250 -6.38 1.36 10.31
CA CYS A 250 -5.06 1.43 10.93
C CYS A 250 -4.10 2.29 10.10
N PHE A 251 -3.71 3.45 10.62
CA PHE A 251 -2.84 4.41 9.94
C PHE A 251 -1.41 4.40 10.45
N THR A 252 -1.25 4.32 11.76
CA THR A 252 0.02 4.48 12.46
C THR A 252 0.22 3.41 13.53
N SER A 253 1.41 3.35 14.08
CA SER A 253 1.73 2.45 15.18
C SER A 253 0.89 2.69 16.43
N SER A 254 0.37 3.90 16.62
CA SER A 254 -0.49 4.24 17.76
C SER A 254 -1.88 3.60 17.70
N ASP A 255 -2.36 3.22 16.49
CA ASP A 255 -3.67 2.58 16.32
C ASP A 255 -3.63 1.09 16.68
N ILE A 256 -2.46 0.46 16.58
CA ILE A 256 -2.29 -1.00 16.65
C ILE A 256 -2.68 -1.60 18.00
N PRO A 257 -2.33 -1.01 19.17
CA PRO A 257 -2.69 -1.60 20.45
C PRO A 257 -4.20 -1.76 20.65
N ALA A 258 -5.00 -0.84 20.10
CA ALA A 258 -6.47 -0.92 20.20
C ALA A 258 -7.08 -2.01 19.29
N LEU A 259 -6.31 -2.56 18.36
CA LEU A 259 -6.72 -3.59 17.39
C LEU A 259 -6.23 -5.00 17.77
N ALA A 260 -5.34 -5.12 18.77
CA ALA A 260 -4.56 -6.33 19.05
C ALA A 260 -5.38 -7.61 19.28
N ASP A 261 -6.58 -7.49 19.86
CA ASP A 261 -7.50 -8.60 20.18
C ASP A 261 -8.78 -8.57 19.34
N ARG A 262 -8.79 -7.80 18.26
CA ARG A 262 -9.98 -7.54 17.42
C ARG A 262 -9.78 -7.93 15.97
N VAL A 263 -8.52 -8.09 15.54
CA VAL A 263 -8.14 -8.46 14.19
C VAL A 263 -6.93 -9.40 14.23
N HIS A 264 -6.63 -10.05 13.09
CA HIS A 264 -5.49 -10.96 12.97
C HIS A 264 -4.26 -10.27 12.39
N GLY A 265 -4.45 -9.15 11.69
CA GLY A 265 -3.35 -8.43 11.07
C GLY A 265 -3.73 -7.04 10.58
N ILE A 266 -2.71 -6.32 10.14
CA ILE A 266 -2.83 -4.96 9.60
C ILE A 266 -2.20 -4.87 8.22
N ASN A 267 -2.75 -4.02 7.36
CA ASN A 267 -2.15 -3.66 6.08
C ASN A 267 -1.44 -2.30 6.21
N ILE A 268 -0.12 -2.29 6.07
CA ILE A 268 0.72 -1.10 6.10
C ILE A 268 0.87 -0.57 4.67
N LYS A 269 0.49 0.70 4.46
CA LYS A 269 0.72 1.42 3.20
C LYS A 269 1.55 2.67 3.48
N LEU A 270 2.67 2.84 2.80
CA LEU A 270 3.61 3.94 3.07
C LEU A 270 2.94 5.31 2.99
N MET A 271 2.04 5.51 2.04
CA MET A 271 1.31 6.77 1.87
C MET A 271 0.37 7.06 3.05
N LYS A 272 -0.20 6.02 3.63
CA LYS A 272 -1.11 6.12 4.77
C LYS A 272 -0.33 6.37 6.06
N SER A 273 0.76 5.66 6.27
CA SER A 273 1.55 5.73 7.50
C SER A 273 2.52 6.91 7.57
N GLY A 274 2.87 7.53 6.44
CA GLY A 274 3.86 8.62 6.42
C GLY A 274 5.29 8.15 6.11
N GLY A 275 5.44 6.97 5.49
CA GLY A 275 6.72 6.50 4.97
C GLY A 275 7.33 5.31 5.71
N LEU A 276 8.61 5.06 5.45
CA LEU A 276 9.36 3.90 5.97
C LEU A 276 9.58 3.96 7.48
N THR A 277 9.84 5.16 8.02
CA THR A 277 10.09 5.34 9.46
C THR A 277 8.92 4.85 10.30
N GLU A 278 7.70 5.26 9.96
CA GLU A 278 6.51 4.85 10.68
C GLU A 278 6.12 3.40 10.32
N ALA A 279 6.30 2.97 9.08
CA ALA A 279 6.07 1.58 8.70
C ALA A 279 6.91 0.59 9.52
N ILE A 280 8.18 0.91 9.81
CA ILE A 280 9.04 0.12 10.69
C ILE A 280 8.50 0.09 12.13
N ARG A 281 8.04 1.23 12.67
CA ARG A 281 7.38 1.29 13.99
C ARG A 281 6.13 0.40 14.01
N MET A 282 5.31 0.48 12.96
CA MET A 282 4.10 -0.35 12.81
C MET A 282 4.43 -1.84 12.81
N VAL A 283 5.44 -2.28 12.05
CA VAL A 283 5.86 -3.69 12.04
C VAL A 283 6.21 -4.17 13.44
N HIS A 284 7.06 -3.44 14.15
CA HIS A 284 7.49 -3.85 15.49
C HIS A 284 6.34 -3.84 16.49
N THR A 285 5.46 -2.84 16.44
CA THR A 285 4.29 -2.76 17.30
C THR A 285 3.30 -3.88 17.00
N ALA A 286 3.01 -4.16 15.71
CA ALA A 286 2.14 -5.26 15.32
C ALA A 286 2.67 -6.61 15.84
N ARG A 287 3.95 -6.88 15.68
CA ARG A 287 4.58 -8.11 16.18
C ARG A 287 4.53 -8.22 17.70
N ALA A 288 4.74 -7.11 18.42
CA ALA A 288 4.61 -7.07 19.88
C ALA A 288 3.16 -7.32 20.35
N CYS A 289 2.18 -6.91 19.55
CA CYS A 289 0.75 -7.17 19.77
C CYS A 289 0.27 -8.53 19.22
N GLY A 290 1.15 -9.38 18.69
CA GLY A 290 0.77 -10.69 18.14
C GLY A 290 0.07 -10.65 16.78
N LEU A 291 0.10 -9.50 16.08
CA LEU A 291 -0.56 -9.32 14.79
C LEU A 291 0.34 -9.69 13.61
N GLN A 292 -0.28 -10.19 12.55
CA GLN A 292 0.34 -10.37 11.25
C GLN A 292 0.47 -9.02 10.53
N VAL A 293 1.44 -8.95 9.59
CA VAL A 293 1.76 -7.76 8.83
C VAL A 293 1.59 -8.01 7.35
N MET A 294 0.88 -7.11 6.70
CA MET A 294 0.76 -7.03 5.25
C MET A 294 1.31 -5.69 4.78
N PHE A 295 2.01 -5.65 3.65
CA PHE A 295 2.31 -4.42 2.94
C PHE A 295 1.43 -4.31 1.70
N GLY A 296 0.78 -3.16 1.56
CA GLY A 296 -0.04 -2.81 0.41
C GLY A 296 0.38 -1.48 -0.22
N CYS A 297 -0.29 -1.12 -1.30
CA CYS A 297 -0.08 0.11 -2.04
C CYS A 297 -1.41 0.81 -2.37
N TYR A 298 -1.29 2.06 -2.81
CA TYR A 298 -2.34 2.78 -3.51
C TYR A 298 -2.07 2.77 -5.03
N SER A 299 -2.17 3.91 -5.71
CA SER A 299 -1.75 4.04 -7.11
C SER A 299 -0.29 4.47 -7.20
N ASP A 300 0.56 3.73 -6.53
CA ASP A 300 1.98 3.99 -6.36
C ASP A 300 2.76 3.58 -7.62
N SER A 301 3.78 4.35 -7.97
CA SER A 301 4.73 4.01 -9.04
C SER A 301 5.77 2.97 -8.59
N THR A 302 6.67 2.60 -9.47
CA THR A 302 7.84 1.76 -9.14
C THR A 302 8.66 2.35 -8.00
N LEU A 303 8.71 3.69 -7.83
CA LEU A 303 9.47 4.31 -6.75
C LEU A 303 8.95 3.88 -5.38
N ALA A 304 7.67 4.12 -5.07
CA ALA A 304 7.11 3.82 -3.76
C ALA A 304 6.94 2.30 -3.53
N ASN A 305 6.59 1.53 -4.58
CA ASN A 305 6.55 0.07 -4.45
C ASN A 305 7.95 -0.54 -4.20
N THR A 306 9.00 0.02 -4.81
CA THR A 306 10.38 -0.37 -4.49
C THR A 306 10.71 -0.04 -3.04
N ALA A 307 10.33 1.15 -2.55
CA ALA A 307 10.54 1.51 -1.15
C ALA A 307 9.88 0.49 -0.20
N ALA A 308 8.62 0.13 -0.44
CA ALA A 308 7.90 -0.87 0.35
C ALA A 308 8.54 -2.26 0.26
N SER A 309 9.08 -2.64 -0.91
CA SER A 309 9.71 -3.95 -1.12
C SER A 309 10.93 -4.18 -0.21
N HIS A 310 11.63 -3.13 0.21
CA HIS A 310 12.73 -3.25 1.17
C HIS A 310 12.29 -3.73 2.56
N LEU A 311 11.03 -3.49 2.96
CA LEU A 311 10.45 -3.97 4.22
C LEU A 311 9.74 -5.32 4.08
N SER A 312 9.54 -5.80 2.85
CA SER A 312 8.81 -7.03 2.54
C SER A 312 9.33 -8.30 3.23
N PRO A 313 10.62 -8.44 3.61
CA PRO A 313 11.07 -9.59 4.43
C PRO A 313 10.38 -9.73 5.79
N TRP A 314 9.73 -8.68 6.29
CA TRP A 314 8.95 -8.71 7.53
C TRP A 314 7.48 -9.06 7.33
N ALA A 315 7.00 -9.11 6.08
CA ALA A 315 5.58 -9.32 5.79
C ALA A 315 5.18 -10.79 5.83
N ASP A 316 3.93 -11.04 6.24
CA ASP A 316 3.23 -12.32 6.06
C ASP A 316 2.50 -12.35 4.71
N TYR A 317 2.04 -11.17 4.23
CA TYR A 317 1.37 -10.98 2.94
C TYR A 317 1.86 -9.71 2.26
N ILE A 318 1.85 -9.70 0.93
CA ILE A 318 2.29 -8.56 0.10
C ILE A 318 1.28 -8.31 -1.02
N ASP A 319 0.94 -7.02 -1.22
CA ASP A 319 0.05 -6.49 -2.26
C ASP A 319 0.70 -5.23 -2.85
N LEU A 320 1.82 -5.41 -3.56
CA LEU A 320 2.65 -4.35 -4.13
C LEU A 320 2.67 -4.48 -5.65
N ASP A 321 1.50 -4.38 -6.29
CA ASP A 321 1.30 -4.63 -7.72
C ASP A 321 0.94 -3.40 -8.54
N SER A 322 0.67 -2.23 -7.92
CA SER A 322 0.12 -1.07 -8.62
C SER A 322 1.00 -0.60 -9.78
N HIS A 323 2.33 -0.62 -9.62
CA HIS A 323 3.29 -0.22 -10.64
C HIS A 323 3.31 -1.18 -11.85
N LEU A 324 2.97 -2.46 -11.66
CA LEU A 324 2.88 -3.45 -12.74
C LEU A 324 1.70 -3.15 -13.68
N ASN A 325 0.71 -2.41 -13.18
CA ASN A 325 -0.44 -1.93 -13.94
C ASN A 325 -0.19 -0.59 -14.66
N LEU A 326 0.99 0.01 -14.57
CA LEU A 326 1.30 1.28 -15.22
C LEU A 326 1.91 1.05 -16.60
N VAL A 327 1.57 1.92 -17.57
CA VAL A 327 2.11 1.87 -18.94
C VAL A 327 3.24 2.87 -19.17
N ASP A 328 3.33 3.88 -18.34
CA ASP A 328 4.22 5.04 -18.49
C ASP A 328 4.93 5.42 -17.18
N ASP A 329 5.27 4.40 -16.37
CA ASP A 329 6.01 4.59 -15.12
C ASP A 329 7.39 5.21 -15.41
N PRO A 330 7.70 6.39 -14.82
CA PRO A 330 8.98 7.05 -15.07
C PRO A 330 10.16 6.46 -14.31
N PHE A 331 9.93 5.46 -13.45
CA PHE A 331 10.97 4.86 -12.62
C PHE A 331 11.29 3.42 -13.01
N MET A 332 12.47 2.98 -12.64
CA MET A 332 12.92 1.59 -12.57
C MET A 332 13.39 1.31 -11.15
N GLY A 333 13.16 0.07 -10.66
CA GLY A 333 13.51 -0.29 -9.28
C GLY A 333 13.42 -1.79 -9.04
N ALA A 334 12.64 -2.19 -8.03
CA ALA A 334 12.37 -3.58 -7.72
C ALA A 334 11.75 -4.32 -8.91
N THR A 335 12.05 -5.61 -9.04
CA THR A 335 11.57 -6.46 -10.13
C THR A 335 10.81 -7.67 -9.61
N VAL A 336 9.85 -8.15 -10.39
CA VAL A 336 9.14 -9.39 -10.06
C VAL A 336 10.00 -10.59 -10.49
N GLN A 337 10.26 -11.49 -9.52
CA GLN A 337 10.98 -12.75 -9.70
C GLN A 337 10.19 -13.86 -9.00
N ASP A 338 9.73 -14.84 -9.74
CA ASP A 338 8.90 -15.94 -9.21
C ASP A 338 7.70 -15.44 -8.38
N GLY A 339 7.00 -14.42 -8.86
CA GLY A 339 5.87 -13.80 -8.19
C GLY A 339 6.21 -12.90 -7.00
N ARG A 340 7.48 -12.68 -6.69
CA ARG A 340 7.96 -11.85 -5.57
C ARG A 340 8.53 -10.54 -6.07
N LEU A 341 8.17 -9.44 -5.45
CA LEU A 341 8.76 -8.14 -5.74
C LEU A 341 10.08 -7.99 -4.98
N ILE A 342 11.19 -8.17 -5.68
CA ILE A 342 12.55 -8.18 -5.12
C ILE A 342 13.21 -6.82 -5.33
N PRO A 343 13.63 -6.10 -4.27
CA PRO A 343 14.45 -4.91 -4.40
C PRO A 343 15.82 -5.26 -4.97
N ASN A 344 16.40 -4.35 -5.76
CA ASN A 344 17.74 -4.56 -6.28
C ASN A 344 18.83 -4.27 -5.22
N ASN A 345 20.11 -4.47 -5.59
CA ASN A 345 21.25 -4.29 -4.71
C ASN A 345 21.91 -2.90 -4.83
N LEU A 346 21.28 -1.95 -5.55
CA LEU A 346 21.80 -0.59 -5.64
C LEU A 346 21.60 0.15 -4.30
N PRO A 347 22.50 1.10 -3.96
CA PRO A 347 22.38 1.88 -2.72
C PRO A 347 21.05 2.66 -2.64
N GLY A 348 20.58 2.89 -1.41
CA GLY A 348 19.33 3.58 -1.14
C GLY A 348 18.12 2.71 -1.44
N LEU A 349 17.12 3.28 -2.10
CA LEU A 349 15.97 2.56 -2.63
C LEU A 349 16.33 1.74 -3.89
N GLY A 350 17.46 2.06 -4.53
CA GLY A 350 17.83 1.42 -5.79
C GLY A 350 16.95 1.83 -6.97
N VAL A 351 16.22 2.94 -6.86
CA VAL A 351 15.39 3.46 -7.94
C VAL A 351 16.22 4.34 -8.88
N GLN A 352 15.84 4.32 -10.17
CA GLN A 352 16.43 5.13 -11.21
C GLN A 352 15.31 5.80 -12.01
N HIS A 353 15.45 7.11 -12.25
CA HIS A 353 14.53 7.85 -13.11
C HIS A 353 14.93 7.64 -14.58
N ARG A 354 13.97 7.26 -15.44
CA ARG A 354 14.23 6.89 -16.84
C ARG A 354 14.81 8.03 -17.69
N ALA A 355 14.49 9.28 -17.37
CA ALA A 355 15.06 10.46 -18.05
C ALA A 355 16.51 10.76 -17.65
N SER A 356 17.04 10.10 -16.62
CA SER A 356 18.41 10.28 -16.13
C SER A 356 19.43 9.34 -16.79
N ASN A 357 18.99 8.48 -17.72
CA ASN A 357 19.88 7.68 -18.55
C ASN A 357 20.10 8.41 -19.88
N PRO A 358 21.34 8.90 -20.18
CA PRO A 358 21.69 9.50 -21.46
C PRO A 358 21.69 8.48 -22.61
#